data_45d48f617d439f513bab9cfc7a515b9d
#
_entry.id   45d48f617d439f513bab9cfc7a515b9d
#
_cell.length_a   1.000
_cell.length_b   1.000
_cell.length_c   1.000
_cell.angle_alpha   90.00
_cell.angle_beta   90.00
_cell.angle_gamma   90.00
#
_symmetry.space_group_name_H-M   'P 1'
#
loop_
_entity.id
_entity.type
_entity.pdbx_description
1 polymer ?
#
loop_
_entity_poly.entity_id
_entity_poly.type
_entity_poly.pdbx_seq_one_letter_code
_entity_poly.pdbx_strand_id
1 'polypeptide(L)'
;MDSEIQQYAGDILAHPRFQQLRTFCHHGLDNSVYDHSVAEAACQIARLMRLSESETTSVVRAALLHDFFGYDWHGERFRRYLSHFSGVHRIAHMHGFIHGHIAADRAKHTFGLSERECEAIARHMFPLAAMPRTRIAWIITVADKAVASKEMTAAVGGYVSHAYHKIFA
;
A
#
# COMPACT_ATOMS: atom_id res chain seq x y z
N MET A 1 7.82 11.06 -13.74
CA MET A 1 7.46 10.37 -12.49
C MET A 1 8.01 8.94 -12.46
N ASP A 2 7.71 8.09 -13.42
CA ASP A 2 8.31 6.74 -13.48
C ASP A 2 9.85 6.71 -13.40
N SER A 3 10.53 7.69 -14.05
CA SER A 3 11.99 7.79 -14.01
C SER A 3 12.57 8.04 -12.61
N GLU A 4 11.81 8.69 -11.72
CA GLU A 4 12.26 9.00 -10.37
C GLU A 4 12.08 7.81 -9.43
N ILE A 5 10.94 7.13 -9.51
CA ILE A 5 10.74 5.87 -8.78
C ILE A 5 11.79 4.85 -9.23
N GLN A 6 12.09 4.80 -10.53
CA GLN A 6 13.15 3.97 -11.07
C GLN A 6 14.53 4.31 -10.48
N GLN A 7 14.84 5.58 -10.25
CA GLN A 7 16.10 6.02 -9.64
C GLN A 7 16.25 5.50 -8.20
N TYR A 8 15.18 5.54 -7.39
CA TYR A 8 15.22 5.18 -5.97
C TYR A 8 14.97 3.70 -5.68
N ALA A 9 14.26 3.00 -6.56
CA ALA A 9 13.76 1.66 -6.32
C ALA A 9 13.79 0.76 -7.58
N GLY A 10 14.70 0.99 -8.51
CA GLY A 10 14.81 0.22 -9.75
C GLY A 10 15.06 -1.27 -9.53
N ASP A 11 15.80 -1.63 -8.50
CA ASP A 11 16.03 -3.00 -8.06
C ASP A 11 14.72 -3.70 -7.62
N ILE A 12 13.84 -2.97 -6.91
CA ILE A 12 12.53 -3.47 -6.50
C ILE A 12 11.63 -3.66 -7.72
N LEU A 13 11.54 -2.63 -8.57
CA LEU A 13 10.71 -2.66 -9.77
C LEU A 13 11.08 -3.81 -10.72
N ALA A 14 12.36 -4.13 -10.87
CA ALA A 14 12.83 -5.22 -11.71
C ALA A 14 12.67 -6.62 -11.06
N HIS A 15 12.37 -6.69 -9.77
CA HIS A 15 12.39 -7.96 -9.05
C HIS A 15 11.17 -8.84 -9.37
N PRO A 16 11.33 -10.15 -9.69
CA PRO A 16 10.21 -11.02 -10.08
C PRO A 16 9.09 -11.10 -9.06
N ARG A 17 9.40 -11.12 -7.75
CA ARG A 17 8.38 -11.16 -6.70
C ARG A 17 7.56 -9.88 -6.62
N PHE A 18 8.16 -8.74 -6.95
CA PHE A 18 7.43 -7.47 -7.03
C PHE A 18 6.51 -7.46 -8.25
N GLN A 19 7.00 -7.93 -9.40
CA GLN A 19 6.20 -8.05 -10.63
C GLN A 19 4.97 -8.96 -10.46
N GLN A 20 5.02 -9.96 -9.58
CA GLN A 20 3.88 -10.81 -9.26
C GLN A 20 2.71 -10.03 -8.61
N LEU A 21 2.94 -8.85 -8.03
CA LEU A 21 1.87 -8.03 -7.45
C LEU A 21 0.83 -7.59 -8.48
N ARG A 22 1.17 -7.60 -9.77
CA ARG A 22 0.22 -7.35 -10.87
C ARG A 22 -0.94 -8.35 -10.91
N THR A 23 -0.77 -9.52 -10.31
CA THR A 23 -1.79 -10.56 -10.27
C THR A 23 -2.75 -10.44 -9.09
N PHE A 24 -2.47 -9.54 -8.14
CA PHE A 24 -3.30 -9.34 -6.96
C PHE A 24 -4.12 -8.07 -7.11
N CYS A 25 -5.44 -8.18 -6.89
CA CYS A 25 -6.33 -7.03 -6.85
C CYS A 25 -6.14 -6.23 -5.56
N HIS A 26 -6.11 -4.91 -5.68
CA HIS A 26 -6.16 -3.95 -4.59
C HIS A 26 -7.56 -3.30 -4.55
N HIS A 27 -7.86 -2.38 -3.76
CA HIS A 27 -9.10 -1.62 -3.51
C HIS A 27 -10.25 -1.64 -4.56
N GLY A 28 -10.31 -2.55 -5.52
CA GLY A 28 -11.36 -2.63 -6.55
C GLY A 28 -11.03 -3.60 -7.67
N LEU A 29 -11.93 -3.70 -8.63
CA LEU A 29 -11.82 -4.67 -9.73
C LEU A 29 -10.71 -4.37 -10.72
N ASP A 30 -10.26 -3.11 -10.81
CA ASP A 30 -9.34 -2.65 -11.86
C ASP A 30 -7.93 -2.25 -11.37
N ASN A 31 -7.71 -2.10 -10.05
CA ASN A 31 -6.42 -1.70 -9.50
C ASN A 31 -5.64 -2.91 -8.97
N SER A 32 -4.40 -3.07 -9.41
CA SER A 32 -3.49 -4.09 -8.88
C SER A 32 -2.65 -3.52 -7.74
N VAL A 33 -2.18 -4.39 -6.83
CA VAL A 33 -1.20 -4.03 -5.78
C VAL A 33 0.12 -3.47 -6.35
N TYR A 34 0.33 -3.62 -7.65
CA TYR A 34 1.48 -3.08 -8.40
C TYR A 34 1.38 -1.56 -8.66
N ASP A 35 0.33 -0.88 -8.24
CA ASP A 35 0.18 0.56 -8.46
C ASP A 35 1.28 1.34 -7.73
N HIS A 36 1.92 2.27 -8.44
CA HIS A 36 2.99 3.11 -7.92
C HIS A 36 2.50 4.45 -7.35
N SER A 37 1.20 4.73 -7.41
CA SER A 37 0.61 6.02 -7.03
C SER A 37 0.98 6.44 -5.61
N VAL A 38 1.05 5.50 -4.67
CA VAL A 38 1.45 5.79 -3.28
C VAL A 38 2.93 6.18 -3.21
N ALA A 39 3.81 5.49 -3.95
CA ALA A 39 5.24 5.82 -4.00
C ALA A 39 5.48 7.19 -4.65
N GLU A 40 4.73 7.52 -5.70
CA GLU A 40 4.77 8.84 -6.35
C GLU A 40 4.32 9.95 -5.40
N ALA A 41 3.18 9.77 -4.73
CA ALA A 41 2.67 10.72 -3.75
C ALA A 41 3.66 10.91 -2.58
N ALA A 42 4.22 9.82 -2.07
CA ALA A 42 5.20 9.84 -1.00
C ALA A 42 6.50 10.55 -1.42
N CYS A 43 6.98 10.35 -2.64
CA CYS A 43 8.13 11.04 -3.21
C CYS A 43 7.88 12.55 -3.30
N GLN A 44 6.71 12.98 -3.75
CA GLN A 44 6.33 14.40 -3.80
C GLN A 44 6.29 15.02 -2.40
N ILE A 45 5.71 14.32 -1.41
CA ILE A 45 5.69 14.80 -0.01
C ILE A 45 7.12 14.93 0.54
N ALA A 46 7.99 13.93 0.30
CA ALA A 46 9.38 13.95 0.73
C ALA A 46 10.13 15.18 0.18
N ARG A 47 9.90 15.53 -1.08
CA ARG A 47 10.45 16.73 -1.72
C ARG A 47 9.94 18.03 -1.12
N LEU A 48 8.63 18.15 -0.94
CA LEU A 48 8.03 19.31 -0.30
C LEU A 48 8.58 19.52 1.10
N MET A 49 8.85 18.43 1.82
CA MET A 49 9.46 18.45 3.16
C MET A 49 11.00 18.62 3.11
N ARG A 50 11.60 18.70 1.92
CA ARG A 50 13.06 18.84 1.71
C ARG A 50 13.87 17.76 2.43
N LEU A 51 13.43 16.52 2.33
CA LEU A 51 14.19 15.39 2.88
C LEU A 51 15.50 15.20 2.11
N SER A 52 16.50 14.63 2.78
CA SER A 52 17.75 14.23 2.12
C SER A 52 17.49 13.13 1.08
N GLU A 53 18.43 12.95 0.16
CA GLU A 53 18.32 11.90 -0.87
C GLU A 53 18.19 10.51 -0.26
N SER A 54 18.95 10.20 0.79
CA SER A 54 18.84 8.91 1.50
C SER A 54 17.50 8.71 2.19
N GLU A 55 16.92 9.75 2.80
CA GLU A 55 15.59 9.69 3.40
C GLU A 55 14.51 9.53 2.31
N THR A 56 14.65 10.23 1.19
CA THR A 56 13.74 10.11 0.05
C THR A 56 13.79 8.70 -0.54
N THR A 57 14.98 8.12 -0.67
CA THR A 57 15.15 6.71 -1.08
C THR A 57 14.39 5.77 -0.14
N SER A 58 14.56 5.92 1.17
CA SER A 58 13.83 5.12 2.16
C SER A 58 12.32 5.30 2.08
N VAL A 59 11.84 6.54 1.89
CA VAL A 59 10.41 6.83 1.71
C VAL A 59 9.86 6.11 0.48
N VAL A 60 10.51 6.26 -0.68
CA VAL A 60 10.04 5.68 -1.94
C VAL A 60 10.05 4.15 -1.89
N ARG A 61 11.13 3.54 -1.40
CA ARG A 61 11.25 2.08 -1.26
C ARG A 61 10.18 1.51 -0.33
N ALA A 62 9.99 2.12 0.84
CA ALA A 62 8.98 1.67 1.78
C ALA A 62 7.56 1.92 1.27
N ALA A 63 7.30 3.05 0.60
CA ALA A 63 6.01 3.33 -0.02
C ALA A 63 5.67 2.37 -1.17
N LEU A 64 6.67 1.98 -1.98
CA LEU A 64 6.48 1.00 -3.05
C LEU A 64 6.14 -0.39 -2.51
N LEU A 65 6.63 -0.72 -1.31
CA LEU A 65 6.49 -2.04 -0.70
C LEU A 65 5.44 -2.08 0.43
N HIS A 66 4.66 -1.00 0.66
CA HIS A 66 3.71 -0.95 1.78
C HIS A 66 2.66 -2.07 1.71
N ASP A 67 2.29 -2.50 0.51
CA ASP A 67 1.34 -3.58 0.24
C ASP A 67 1.98 -4.85 -0.35
N PHE A 68 3.27 -5.07 -0.09
CA PHE A 68 3.99 -6.27 -0.54
C PHE A 68 3.63 -7.52 0.28
N PHE A 69 2.34 -7.72 0.59
CA PHE A 69 1.85 -8.86 1.38
C PHE A 69 1.81 -10.18 0.60
N GLY A 70 1.63 -10.18 -0.74
CA GLY A 70 1.83 -11.32 -1.63
C GLY A 70 0.86 -12.49 -1.44
N TYR A 71 -0.42 -12.23 -1.12
CA TYR A 71 -1.50 -13.21 -1.09
C TYR A 71 -2.82 -12.57 -1.56
N ASP A 72 -3.72 -13.41 -2.07
CA ASP A 72 -5.07 -12.98 -2.42
C ASP A 72 -5.97 -12.96 -1.17
N TRP A 73 -6.24 -11.76 -0.65
CA TRP A 73 -7.07 -11.58 0.55
C TRP A 73 -8.58 -11.71 0.27
N HIS A 74 -9.01 -11.68 -1.00
CA HIS A 74 -10.38 -12.02 -1.40
C HIS A 74 -10.56 -13.53 -1.65
N GLY A 75 -9.46 -14.26 -1.75
CA GLY A 75 -9.44 -15.66 -2.11
C GLY A 75 -9.96 -16.60 -1.02
N GLU A 76 -10.26 -17.82 -1.44
CA GLU A 76 -10.79 -18.87 -0.54
C GLU A 76 -9.79 -19.25 0.57
N ARG A 77 -8.49 -19.21 0.27
CA ARG A 77 -7.44 -19.51 1.27
C ARG A 77 -7.47 -18.54 2.44
N PHE A 78 -7.65 -17.25 2.17
CA PHE A 78 -7.74 -16.24 3.23
C PHE A 78 -9.05 -16.34 3.99
N ARG A 79 -10.17 -16.61 3.32
CA ARG A 79 -11.45 -16.87 3.98
C ARG A 79 -11.39 -18.09 4.91
N ARG A 80 -10.74 -19.17 4.48
CA ARG A 80 -10.48 -20.35 5.29
C ARG A 80 -9.58 -20.05 6.49
N TYR A 81 -8.52 -19.27 6.30
CA TYR A 81 -7.69 -18.78 7.41
C TYR A 81 -8.53 -18.04 8.45
N LEU A 82 -9.36 -17.08 8.04
CA LEU A 82 -10.22 -16.31 8.94
C LEU A 82 -11.29 -17.16 9.64
N SER A 83 -11.70 -18.29 9.10
CA SER A 83 -12.69 -19.16 9.72
C SER A 83 -12.20 -19.89 10.98
N HIS A 84 -10.87 -19.93 11.20
CA HIS A 84 -10.28 -20.48 12.42
C HIS A 84 -10.40 -19.53 13.63
N PHE A 85 -10.82 -18.30 13.41
CA PHE A 85 -10.93 -17.27 14.44
C PHE A 85 -12.40 -16.84 14.60
N SER A 86 -12.75 -16.40 15.83
CA SER A 86 -14.07 -15.86 16.16
C SER A 86 -13.96 -14.57 16.98
N GLY A 87 -15.05 -13.80 17.04
CA GLY A 87 -15.12 -12.58 17.86
C GLY A 87 -13.99 -11.59 17.57
N VAL A 88 -13.42 -11.03 18.63
CA VAL A 88 -12.33 -10.01 18.54
C VAL A 88 -11.08 -10.56 17.87
N HIS A 89 -10.78 -11.85 18.07
CA HIS A 89 -9.64 -12.49 17.42
C HIS A 89 -9.78 -12.50 15.90
N ARG A 90 -10.99 -12.75 15.39
CA ARG A 90 -11.25 -12.69 13.94
C ARG A 90 -10.98 -11.29 13.39
N ILE A 91 -11.44 -10.25 14.09
CA ILE A 91 -11.21 -8.86 13.68
C ILE A 91 -9.71 -8.57 13.60
N ALA A 92 -8.94 -8.95 14.63
CA ALA A 92 -7.50 -8.74 14.68
C ALA A 92 -6.73 -9.45 13.55
N HIS A 93 -7.29 -10.49 12.94
CA HIS A 93 -6.69 -11.24 11.83
C HIS A 93 -7.24 -10.84 10.45
N MET A 94 -8.15 -9.85 10.38
CA MET A 94 -8.61 -9.32 9.09
C MET A 94 -7.47 -8.63 8.35
N HIS A 95 -7.53 -8.66 7.02
CA HIS A 95 -6.50 -8.12 6.14
C HIS A 95 -6.03 -6.71 6.56
N GLY A 96 -6.95 -5.78 6.80
CA GLY A 96 -6.63 -4.41 7.19
C GLY A 96 -5.74 -4.26 8.44
N PHE A 97 -5.74 -5.26 9.34
CA PHE A 97 -4.92 -5.23 10.56
C PHE A 97 -3.58 -5.92 10.41
N ILE A 98 -3.46 -6.94 9.53
CA ILE A 98 -2.27 -7.79 9.47
C ILE A 98 -1.37 -7.53 8.27
N HIS A 99 -1.91 -7.00 7.13
CA HIS A 99 -1.16 -6.95 5.88
C HIS A 99 0.09 -6.07 5.98
N GLY A 100 0.05 -4.95 6.70
CA GLY A 100 1.22 -4.08 6.87
C GLY A 100 2.39 -4.79 7.57
N HIS A 101 2.12 -5.61 8.59
CA HIS A 101 3.15 -6.42 9.24
C HIS A 101 3.70 -7.50 8.32
N ILE A 102 2.83 -8.17 7.57
CA ILE A 102 3.24 -9.19 6.58
C ILE A 102 4.05 -8.56 5.46
N ALA A 103 3.63 -7.40 4.94
CA ALA A 103 4.36 -6.67 3.92
C ALA A 103 5.74 -6.24 4.41
N ALA A 104 5.86 -5.71 5.63
CA ALA A 104 7.12 -5.32 6.23
C ALA A 104 8.10 -6.50 6.38
N ASP A 105 7.64 -7.63 6.91
CA ASP A 105 8.44 -8.84 7.05
C ASP A 105 8.93 -9.36 5.69
N ARG A 106 8.04 -9.47 4.72
CA ARG A 106 8.40 -9.91 3.37
C ARG A 106 9.36 -8.95 2.66
N ALA A 107 9.13 -7.64 2.80
CA ALA A 107 10.00 -6.61 2.24
C ALA A 107 11.41 -6.68 2.85
N LYS A 108 11.51 -6.85 4.17
CA LYS A 108 12.79 -7.06 4.87
C LYS A 108 13.55 -8.26 4.31
N HIS A 109 12.89 -9.42 4.22
CA HIS A 109 13.54 -10.65 3.78
C HIS A 109 13.86 -10.67 2.28
N THR A 110 13.09 -9.96 1.46
CA THR A 110 13.27 -9.98 0.00
C THR A 110 14.22 -8.88 -0.49
N PHE A 111 14.15 -7.69 0.10
CA PHE A 111 14.85 -6.49 -0.37
C PHE A 111 15.83 -5.91 0.64
N GLY A 112 15.97 -6.52 1.81
CA GLY A 112 16.91 -6.07 2.83
C GLY A 112 16.56 -4.71 3.44
N LEU A 113 15.27 -4.38 3.57
CA LEU A 113 14.83 -3.12 4.14
C LEU A 113 15.33 -2.96 5.60
N SER A 114 15.66 -1.72 5.94
CA SER A 114 16.02 -1.35 7.31
C SER A 114 14.85 -1.48 8.27
N GLU A 115 15.12 -1.59 9.57
CA GLU A 115 14.07 -1.62 10.61
C GLU A 115 13.15 -0.39 10.55
N ARG A 116 13.70 0.77 10.17
CA ARG A 116 12.97 2.03 10.05
C ARG A 116 11.96 2.01 8.88
N GLU A 117 12.35 1.43 7.75
CA GLU A 117 11.47 1.23 6.60
C GLU A 117 10.40 0.18 6.91
N CYS A 118 10.78 -0.93 7.54
CA CYS A 118 9.84 -1.96 7.98
C CYS A 118 8.81 -1.42 8.99
N GLU A 119 9.23 -0.60 9.96
CA GLU A 119 8.33 0.05 10.91
C GLU A 119 7.34 0.97 10.19
N ALA A 120 7.81 1.71 9.19
CA ALA A 120 6.95 2.58 8.40
C ALA A 120 5.89 1.78 7.62
N ILE A 121 6.27 0.67 7.00
CA ILE A 121 5.35 -0.24 6.32
C ILE A 121 4.35 -0.84 7.31
N ALA A 122 4.81 -1.36 8.45
CA ALA A 122 3.93 -2.02 9.42
C ALA A 122 2.85 -1.09 10.01
N ARG A 123 3.09 0.23 10.00
CA ARG A 123 2.21 1.22 10.63
C ARG A 123 1.40 2.07 9.65
N HIS A 124 1.54 1.87 8.33
CA HIS A 124 0.86 2.70 7.33
C HIS A 124 -0.67 2.68 7.46
N MET A 125 -1.23 1.59 7.98
CA MET A 125 -2.68 1.44 8.20
C MET A 125 -3.24 2.18 9.41
N PHE A 126 -2.50 3.10 10.04
CA PHE A 126 -3.07 3.92 11.11
C PHE A 126 -4.41 4.58 10.65
N PRO A 127 -5.49 4.56 11.47
CA PRO A 127 -5.55 4.16 12.88
C PRO A 127 -5.82 2.66 13.16
N LEU A 128 -5.92 1.79 12.14
CA LEU A 128 -6.07 0.34 12.33
C LEU A 128 -4.78 -0.31 12.86
N ALA A 129 -3.62 0.23 12.48
CA ALA A 129 -2.33 -0.11 13.02
C ALA A 129 -1.90 0.86 14.14
N ALA A 130 -0.78 0.56 14.79
CA ALA A 130 -0.19 1.47 15.78
C ALA A 130 0.23 2.81 15.14
N MET A 131 0.22 3.88 15.92
CA MET A 131 0.57 5.23 15.46
C MET A 131 1.98 5.28 14.86
N PRO A 132 2.15 5.92 13.68
CA PRO A 132 3.45 6.14 13.07
C PRO A 132 4.40 6.92 14.01
N ARG A 133 5.67 6.46 14.11
CA ARG A 133 6.67 7.06 15.01
C ARG A 133 7.73 7.87 14.29
N THR A 134 7.85 7.71 12.98
CA THR A 134 8.89 8.35 12.17
C THR A 134 8.27 9.20 11.07
N ARG A 135 9.05 10.18 10.54
CA ARG A 135 8.61 10.97 9.39
C ARG A 135 8.30 10.09 8.17
N ILE A 136 9.08 9.05 7.93
CA ILE A 136 8.87 8.09 6.83
C ILE A 136 7.50 7.43 7.00
N ALA A 137 7.18 6.91 8.19
CA ALA A 137 5.91 6.25 8.47
C ALA A 137 4.72 7.21 8.28
N TRP A 138 4.82 8.46 8.71
CA TRP A 138 3.76 9.45 8.48
C TRP A 138 3.58 9.79 7.00
N ILE A 139 4.68 9.94 6.25
CA ILE A 139 4.62 10.23 4.82
C ILE A 139 3.88 9.11 4.08
N ILE A 140 4.23 7.85 4.35
CA ILE A 140 3.59 6.69 3.71
C ILE A 140 2.10 6.62 4.08
N THR A 141 1.78 6.78 5.38
CA THR A 141 0.39 6.79 5.86
C THR A 141 -0.45 7.86 5.16
N VAL A 142 0.07 9.08 5.05
CA VAL A 142 -0.64 10.19 4.40
C VAL A 142 -0.77 9.96 2.89
N ALA A 143 0.30 9.49 2.23
CA ALA A 143 0.28 9.21 0.81
C ALA A 143 -0.74 8.11 0.45
N ASP A 144 -0.74 7.01 1.20
CA ASP A 144 -1.70 5.90 1.03
C ASP A 144 -3.16 6.40 1.21
N LYS A 145 -3.45 7.14 2.28
CA LYS A 145 -4.81 7.67 2.51
C LYS A 145 -5.24 8.69 1.46
N ALA A 146 -4.32 9.51 0.96
CA ALA A 146 -4.61 10.48 -0.10
C ALA A 146 -4.94 9.78 -1.43
N VAL A 147 -4.17 8.76 -1.80
CA VAL A 147 -4.41 7.95 -3.02
C VAL A 147 -5.73 7.20 -2.88
N ALA A 148 -5.97 6.47 -1.78
CA ALA A 148 -7.21 5.74 -1.54
C ALA A 148 -8.44 6.66 -1.54
N SER A 149 -8.34 7.86 -0.99
CA SER A 149 -9.43 8.84 -1.00
C SER A 149 -9.75 9.33 -2.41
N LYS A 150 -8.72 9.57 -3.23
CA LYS A 150 -8.88 9.97 -4.64
C LYS A 150 -9.56 8.88 -5.46
N GLU A 151 -9.13 7.64 -5.30
CA GLU A 151 -9.71 6.47 -5.97
C GLU A 151 -11.19 6.29 -5.58
N MET A 152 -11.52 6.38 -4.30
CA MET A 152 -12.89 6.27 -3.81
C MET A 152 -13.77 7.38 -4.37
N THR A 153 -13.28 8.62 -4.43
CA THR A 153 -14.00 9.75 -5.01
C THR A 153 -14.27 9.54 -6.50
N ALA A 154 -13.29 9.06 -7.25
CA ALA A 154 -13.43 8.74 -8.67
C ALA A 154 -14.45 7.62 -8.91
N ALA A 155 -14.41 6.55 -8.10
CA ALA A 155 -15.35 5.44 -8.17
C ALA A 155 -16.80 5.88 -7.89
N VAL A 156 -17.02 6.71 -6.86
CA VAL A 156 -18.34 7.29 -6.54
C VAL A 156 -18.82 8.20 -7.66
N GLY A 157 -17.96 9.06 -8.20
CA GLY A 157 -18.29 9.93 -9.35
C GLY A 157 -18.71 9.13 -10.59
N GLY A 158 -17.99 8.05 -10.90
CA GLY A 158 -18.34 7.14 -12.00
C GLY A 158 -19.70 6.46 -11.80
N TYR A 159 -19.97 5.98 -10.58
CA TYR A 159 -21.26 5.37 -10.24
C TYR A 159 -22.42 6.34 -10.38
N VAL A 160 -22.27 7.57 -9.87
CA VAL A 160 -23.30 8.64 -10.00
C VAL A 160 -23.54 9.00 -11.46
N SER A 161 -22.49 9.16 -12.28
CA SER A 161 -22.61 9.43 -13.71
C SER A 161 -23.34 8.31 -14.44
N HIS A 162 -22.99 7.04 -14.16
CA HIS A 162 -23.66 5.89 -14.76
C HIS A 162 -25.15 5.81 -14.35
N ALA A 163 -25.46 6.04 -13.08
CA ALA A 163 -26.84 6.09 -12.60
C ALA A 163 -27.64 7.21 -13.26
N TYR A 164 -27.03 8.40 -13.40
CA TYR A 164 -27.65 9.54 -14.09
C TYR A 164 -28.00 9.21 -15.53
N HIS A 165 -27.06 8.66 -16.31
CA HIS A 165 -27.31 8.27 -17.70
C HIS A 165 -28.40 7.19 -17.82
N LYS A 166 -28.48 6.27 -16.86
CA LYS A 166 -29.50 5.20 -16.86
C LYS A 166 -30.92 5.72 -16.56
N ILE A 167 -31.05 6.85 -15.86
CA ILE A 167 -32.33 7.45 -15.47
C ILE A 167 -32.82 8.47 -16.54
N PHE A 168 -31.88 9.16 -17.18
CA PHE A 168 -32.20 10.34 -18.04
C PHE A 168 -31.82 10.15 -19.53
N ALA A 169 -31.30 8.99 -19.93
CA ALA A 169 -31.13 8.58 -21.32
C ALA A 169 -32.17 7.54 -21.72
#